data_ca3daa38fc8a56d7af576cf1b8563b66
#
_entry.id   ca3daa38fc8a56d7af576cf1b8563b66
#
_cell.length_a   1.000
_cell.length_b   1.000
_cell.length_c   1.000
_cell.angle_alpha   90.00
_cell.angle_beta   90.00
_cell.angle_gamma   90.00
#
_symmetry.space_group_name_H-M   'P 1'
#
loop_
_entity.id
_entity.type
_entity.pdbx_description
1 polymer ?
#
loop_
_entity_poly.entity_id
_entity_poly.type
_entity_poly.pdbx_seq_one_letter_code
_entity_poly.pdbx_strand_id
1 'polypeptide(L)'
;MNLTDSRQQIDEIDKQITVLLEERMKAVAAVAAYKKAHRMPVLDASREAAVLDKVAAFTSDKLLVPYIKRIYQALMDESKVYEDDEMKRNG
;
A
#
# COMPACT_ATOMS: atom_id res chain seq x y z
N MET A 1 -22.24 20.11 -7.88
CA MET A 1 -20.88 20.24 -7.34
C MET A 1 -19.97 20.77 -8.45
N ASN A 2 -19.19 21.79 -8.18
CA ASN A 2 -18.27 22.35 -9.16
C ASN A 2 -16.85 21.77 -8.97
N LEU A 3 -15.95 22.14 -9.88
CA LEU A 3 -14.57 21.63 -9.86
C LEU A 3 -13.85 21.97 -8.55
N THR A 4 -14.04 23.18 -8.01
CA THR A 4 -13.41 23.62 -6.76
C THR A 4 -13.89 22.76 -5.60
N ASP A 5 -15.20 22.50 -5.50
CA ASP A 5 -15.74 21.66 -4.42
C ASP A 5 -15.22 20.23 -4.51
N SER A 6 -15.15 19.67 -5.72
CA SER A 6 -14.63 18.32 -5.94
C SER A 6 -13.16 18.22 -5.56
N ARG A 7 -12.37 19.23 -5.90
CA ARG A 7 -10.94 19.26 -5.54
C ARG A 7 -10.73 19.39 -4.03
N GLN A 8 -11.55 20.18 -3.35
CA GLN A 8 -11.50 20.29 -1.89
C GLN A 8 -11.82 18.94 -1.23
N GLN A 9 -12.81 18.23 -1.75
CA GLN A 9 -13.16 16.90 -1.26
C GLN A 9 -11.99 15.92 -1.47
N ILE A 10 -11.36 15.95 -2.64
CA ILE A 10 -10.17 15.13 -2.90
C ILE A 10 -9.04 15.46 -1.94
N ASP A 11 -8.78 16.75 -1.71
CA ASP A 11 -7.72 17.17 -0.79
C ASP A 11 -7.92 16.63 0.62
N GLU A 12 -9.17 16.64 1.11
CA GLU A 12 -9.49 16.07 2.42
C GLU A 12 -9.26 14.55 2.46
N ILE A 13 -9.65 13.86 1.38
CA ILE A 13 -9.43 12.41 1.25
C ILE A 13 -7.93 12.12 1.19
N ASP A 14 -7.17 12.90 0.40
CA ASP A 14 -5.73 12.72 0.26
C ASP A 14 -5.02 12.86 1.61
N LYS A 15 -5.46 13.77 2.45
CA LYS A 15 -4.92 13.93 3.79
C LYS A 15 -5.11 12.65 4.61
N GLN A 16 -6.30 12.04 4.54
CA GLN A 16 -6.59 10.80 5.24
C GLN A 16 -5.77 9.64 4.68
N ILE A 17 -5.66 9.56 3.35
CA ILE A 17 -4.86 8.53 2.69
C ILE A 17 -3.40 8.65 3.10
N THR A 18 -2.85 9.87 3.13
CA THR A 18 -1.45 10.09 3.51
C THR A 18 -1.16 9.60 4.92
N VAL A 19 -2.04 9.91 5.87
CA VAL A 19 -1.90 9.44 7.26
C VAL A 19 -1.91 7.91 7.31
N LEU A 20 -2.85 7.29 6.58
CA LEU A 20 -2.94 5.82 6.55
C LEU A 20 -1.74 5.18 5.85
N LEU A 21 -1.21 5.82 4.81
CA LEU A 21 0.01 5.35 4.15
C LEU A 21 1.21 5.38 5.09
N GLU A 22 1.36 6.44 5.89
CA GLU A 22 2.43 6.48 6.89
C GLU A 22 2.30 5.33 7.90
N GLU A 23 1.09 5.09 8.38
CA GLU A 23 0.84 3.96 9.30
C GLU A 23 1.18 2.63 8.64
N ARG A 24 0.77 2.46 7.39
CA ARG A 24 1.06 1.25 6.64
C ARG A 24 2.56 1.05 6.46
N MET A 25 3.31 2.12 6.14
CA MET A 25 4.76 2.03 5.97
C MET A 25 5.48 1.66 7.27
N LYS A 26 4.98 2.12 8.42
CA LYS A 26 5.53 1.69 9.72
C LYS A 26 5.34 0.19 9.94
N ALA A 27 4.18 -0.34 9.56
CA ALA A 27 3.92 -1.78 9.62
C ALA A 27 4.82 -2.54 8.63
N VAL A 28 5.05 -1.98 7.45
CA VAL A 28 5.95 -2.56 6.44
C VAL A 28 7.38 -2.63 6.98
N ALA A 29 7.83 -1.61 7.70
CA ALA A 29 9.17 -1.63 8.32
C ALA A 29 9.31 -2.77 9.33
N ALA A 30 8.26 -3.05 10.10
CA ALA A 30 8.25 -4.19 11.03
C ALA A 30 8.33 -5.53 10.28
N VAL A 31 7.62 -5.63 9.15
CA VAL A 31 7.68 -6.83 8.28
C VAL A 31 9.10 -7.00 7.72
N ALA A 32 9.73 -5.91 7.28
CA ALA A 32 11.10 -5.93 6.77
C ALA A 32 12.09 -6.44 7.83
N ALA A 33 11.95 -5.96 9.07
CA ALA A 33 12.80 -6.42 10.17
C ALA A 33 12.63 -7.92 10.43
N TYR A 34 11.41 -8.41 10.40
CA TYR A 34 11.12 -9.84 10.55
C TYR A 34 11.75 -10.67 9.43
N LYS A 35 11.54 -10.25 8.18
CA LYS A 35 12.09 -10.95 7.01
C LYS A 35 13.61 -11.00 7.07
N LYS A 36 14.26 -9.89 7.45
CA LYS A 36 15.71 -9.82 7.58
C LYS A 36 16.20 -10.80 8.65
N ALA A 37 15.57 -10.80 9.81
CA ALA A 37 15.94 -11.70 10.92
C ALA A 37 15.79 -13.17 10.54
N HIS A 38 14.84 -13.51 9.69
CA HIS A 38 14.53 -14.88 9.27
C HIS A 38 15.06 -15.23 7.89
N ARG A 39 15.85 -14.34 7.27
CA ARG A 39 16.43 -14.53 5.94
C ARG A 39 15.39 -14.83 4.87
N MET A 40 14.26 -14.11 4.95
CA MET A 40 13.16 -14.26 3.99
C MET A 40 13.30 -13.22 2.87
N PRO A 41 12.89 -13.56 1.64
CA PRO A 41 12.92 -12.60 0.54
C PRO A 41 11.87 -11.51 0.72
N VAL A 42 12.12 -10.33 0.14
CA VAL A 42 11.15 -9.23 0.13
C VAL A 42 9.91 -9.60 -0.68
N LEU A 43 10.10 -10.19 -1.85
CA LEU A 43 8.97 -10.59 -2.70
C LEU A 43 8.22 -11.77 -2.09
N ASP A 44 6.91 -11.58 -1.93
CA ASP A 44 5.98 -12.64 -1.53
C ASP A 44 4.77 -12.58 -2.47
N ALA A 45 4.88 -13.28 -3.59
CA ALA A 45 3.87 -13.23 -4.65
C ALA A 45 2.51 -13.74 -4.18
N SER A 46 2.47 -14.75 -3.32
CA SER A 46 1.19 -15.27 -2.81
C SER A 46 0.51 -14.27 -1.89
N ARG A 47 1.29 -13.55 -1.08
CA ARG A 47 0.75 -12.48 -0.23
C ARG A 47 0.21 -11.32 -1.06
N GLU A 48 0.93 -10.93 -2.13
CA GLU A 48 0.46 -9.87 -3.02
C GLU A 48 -0.87 -10.23 -3.68
N ALA A 49 -0.98 -11.46 -4.18
CA ALA A 49 -2.24 -11.94 -4.76
C ALA A 49 -3.38 -11.89 -3.73
N ALA A 50 -3.13 -12.33 -2.50
CA ALA A 50 -4.12 -12.31 -1.42
C ALA A 50 -4.55 -10.87 -1.09
N VAL A 51 -3.63 -9.92 -1.06
CA VAL A 51 -3.95 -8.51 -0.81
C VAL A 51 -4.83 -7.95 -1.91
N LEU A 52 -4.52 -8.24 -3.17
CA LEU A 52 -5.34 -7.78 -4.30
C LEU A 52 -6.76 -8.34 -4.23
N ASP A 53 -6.92 -9.60 -3.84
CA ASP A 53 -8.25 -10.21 -3.65
C ASP A 53 -9.02 -9.52 -2.53
N LYS A 54 -8.36 -9.22 -1.42
CA LYS A 54 -8.98 -8.51 -0.30
C LYS A 54 -9.42 -7.11 -0.68
N VAL A 55 -8.57 -6.38 -1.39
CA VAL A 55 -8.85 -5.03 -1.85
C VAL A 55 -10.05 -5.02 -2.79
N ALA A 56 -10.13 -5.99 -3.71
CA ALA A 56 -11.28 -6.16 -4.59
C ALA A 56 -12.56 -6.41 -3.77
N ALA A 57 -12.49 -7.25 -2.73
CA ALA A 57 -13.63 -7.54 -1.88
C ALA A 57 -14.08 -6.31 -1.06
N PHE A 58 -13.13 -5.47 -0.61
CA PHE A 58 -13.45 -4.24 0.13
C PHE A 58 -14.10 -3.18 -0.76
N THR A 59 -13.90 -3.24 -2.07
CA THR A 59 -14.41 -2.24 -3.01
C THR A 59 -15.88 -2.51 -3.30
N SER A 60 -16.77 -1.64 -2.84
CA SER A 60 -18.21 -1.81 -3.03
C SER A 60 -18.66 -1.56 -4.48
N ASP A 61 -18.13 -0.53 -5.12
CA ASP A 61 -18.41 -0.26 -6.54
C ASP A 61 -17.48 -1.10 -7.41
N LYS A 62 -18.01 -2.17 -7.97
CA LYS A 62 -17.21 -3.14 -8.72
C LYS A 62 -16.61 -2.57 -10.02
N LEU A 63 -17.15 -1.48 -10.53
CA LEU A 63 -16.55 -0.79 -11.69
C LEU A 63 -15.17 -0.20 -11.33
N LEU A 64 -14.95 0.11 -10.07
CA LEU A 64 -13.68 0.69 -9.59
C LEU A 64 -12.61 -0.35 -9.29
N VAL A 65 -12.96 -1.63 -9.20
CA VAL A 65 -12.02 -2.70 -8.81
C VAL A 65 -10.74 -2.70 -9.65
N PRO A 66 -10.77 -2.64 -10.98
CA PRO A 66 -9.53 -2.66 -11.76
C PRO A 66 -8.60 -1.50 -11.45
N TYR A 67 -9.17 -0.30 -11.23
CA TYR A 67 -8.38 0.89 -10.89
C TYR A 67 -7.76 0.76 -9.49
N ILE A 68 -8.56 0.35 -8.51
CA ILE A 68 -8.10 0.16 -7.13
C ILE A 68 -7.00 -0.90 -7.07
N LYS A 69 -7.14 -2.01 -7.79
CA LYS A 69 -6.13 -3.07 -7.83
C LYS A 69 -4.80 -2.54 -8.40
N ARG A 70 -4.85 -1.72 -9.46
CA ARG A 70 -3.63 -1.14 -10.03
C ARG A 70 -2.95 -0.16 -9.08
N ILE A 71 -3.74 0.64 -8.36
CA ILE A 71 -3.20 1.54 -7.33
C ILE A 71 -2.53 0.72 -6.22
N TYR A 72 -3.17 -0.37 -5.79
CA TYR A 72 -2.62 -1.22 -4.75
C TYR A 72 -1.37 -1.97 -5.21
N GLN A 73 -1.31 -2.37 -6.48
CA GLN A 73 -0.08 -2.97 -7.00
C GLN A 73 1.08 -1.98 -6.92
N ALA A 74 0.87 -0.74 -7.32
CA ALA A 74 1.89 0.31 -7.21
C ALA A 74 2.30 0.54 -5.75
N LEU A 75 1.34 0.54 -4.85
CA LEU A 75 1.57 0.69 -3.42
C LEU A 75 2.42 -0.47 -2.87
N MET A 76 2.14 -1.70 -3.28
CA MET A 76 2.92 -2.86 -2.88
C MET A 76 4.32 -2.84 -3.49
N ASP A 77 4.44 -2.40 -4.75
CA ASP A 77 5.75 -2.27 -5.40
C ASP A 77 6.64 -1.28 -4.66
N GLU A 78 6.09 -0.13 -4.28
CA GLU A 78 6.83 0.87 -3.51
C GLU A 78 7.14 0.38 -2.10
N SER A 79 6.24 -0.39 -1.50
CA SER A 79 6.48 -1.01 -0.19
C SER A 79 7.68 -1.96 -0.22
N LYS A 80 7.86 -2.69 -1.32
CA LYS A 80 9.03 -3.58 -1.48
C LYS A 80 10.33 -2.78 -1.57
N VAL A 81 10.30 -1.63 -2.25
CA VAL A 81 11.47 -0.73 -2.30
C VAL A 81 11.81 -0.27 -0.88
N TYR A 82 10.79 0.11 -0.11
CA TYR A 82 10.98 0.54 1.26
C TYR A 82 11.52 -0.59 2.16
N GLU A 83 11.04 -1.82 1.99
CA GLU A 83 11.56 -2.98 2.72
C GLU A 83 13.06 -3.18 2.44
N ASP A 84 13.46 -3.12 1.16
CA ASP A 84 14.86 -3.23 0.78
C ASP A 84 15.72 -2.14 1.42
N ASP A 85 15.24 -0.90 1.38
CA ASP A 85 15.95 0.24 1.98
C ASP A 85 16.10 0.08 3.49
N GLU A 86 15.03 -0.37 4.16
CA GLU A 86 15.06 -0.61 5.60
C GLU A 86 16.03 -1.74 5.97
N MET A 87 16.07 -2.80 5.19
CA MET A 87 17.01 -3.90 5.42
C MET A 87 18.46 -3.44 5.30
N LYS A 88 18.77 -2.57 4.34
CA LYS A 88 20.11 -2.01 4.14
C LYS A 88 20.46 -1.01 5.23
N ARG A 89 19.48 -0.19 5.64
CA ARG A 89 19.70 0.85 6.67
C ARG A 89 19.99 0.25 8.03
N ASN A 90 19.33 -0.85 8.35
CA ASN A 90 19.43 -1.53 9.63
C ASN A 90 20.46 -2.66 9.60
N GLY A 91 21.16 -2.77 8.49
CA GLY A 91 22.16 -3.80 8.31
C GLY A 91 23.55 -3.37 8.63
#